data_4eb117397e3636fbc4f2e7606531a53a
#
_entry.id   4eb117397e3636fbc4f2e7606531a53a
#
_cell.length_a   1.000
_cell.length_b   1.000
_cell.length_c   1.000
_cell.angle_alpha   90.00
_cell.angle_beta   90.00
_cell.angle_gamma   90.00
#
_symmetry.space_group_name_H-M   'P 1'
#
loop_
_entity.id
_entity.type
_entity.pdbx_description
1 polymer ?
#
loop_
_entity_poly.entity_id
_entity_poly.type
_entity_poly.pdbx_seq_one_letter_code
_entity_poly.pdbx_strand_id
1 'polypeptide(L)'
;LEDAIQEGYAPFGPCFQDAAGCMGFHYANAELMEDPAVDPLHPELLLYEEQQDGSVRLVGVEYLTFQAAWHEAGNRGLPKLFGQRFHLNTTLLDQPFYLLHVWPWKHNPTGRFMDWNPRVSCR
;
A
#
# COMPACT_ATOMS: atom_id res chain seq x y z
N LEU A 1 -6.51 -6.23 12.98
CA LEU A 1 -7.27 -6.46 11.73
C LEU A 1 -8.74 -6.11 11.85
N GLU A 2 -9.38 -6.49 12.95
CA GLU A 2 -10.81 -6.18 13.14
C GLU A 2 -11.09 -4.68 13.14
N ASP A 3 -10.21 -3.89 13.74
CA ASP A 3 -10.34 -2.43 13.74
C ASP A 3 -10.27 -1.88 12.31
N ALA A 4 -9.37 -2.42 11.51
CA ALA A 4 -9.24 -2.02 10.10
C ALA A 4 -10.51 -2.34 9.31
N ILE A 5 -11.08 -3.52 9.51
CA ILE A 5 -12.32 -3.92 8.84
C ILE A 5 -13.47 -2.99 9.23
N GLN A 6 -13.57 -2.60 10.51
CA GLN A 6 -14.59 -1.65 10.96
C GLN A 6 -14.42 -0.27 10.34
N GLU A 7 -13.20 0.12 10.00
CA GLU A 7 -12.92 1.40 9.37
C GLU A 7 -13.07 1.37 7.84
N GLY A 8 -13.45 0.24 7.26
CA GLY A 8 -13.75 0.14 5.84
C GLY A 8 -12.68 -0.54 5.00
N TYR A 9 -11.66 -1.12 5.62
CA TYR A 9 -10.64 -1.88 4.88
C TYR A 9 -11.15 -3.30 4.61
N ALA A 10 -10.91 -3.78 3.40
CA ALA A 10 -11.33 -5.11 2.96
C ALA A 10 -10.23 -5.79 2.16
N PRO A 11 -10.20 -7.14 2.14
CA PRO A 11 -9.19 -7.87 1.36
C PRO A 11 -9.14 -7.41 -0.09
N PHE A 12 -7.93 -7.27 -0.63
CA PHE A 12 -7.69 -6.80 -1.98
C PHE A 12 -6.60 -7.65 -2.63
N GLY A 13 -7.02 -8.57 -3.49
CA GLY A 13 -6.11 -9.45 -4.22
C GLY A 13 -5.45 -10.52 -3.35
N PRO A 14 -4.53 -11.28 -3.92
CA PRO A 14 -3.77 -12.30 -3.21
C PRO A 14 -2.61 -11.70 -2.44
N CYS A 15 -1.85 -12.53 -1.72
CA CYS A 15 -0.55 -12.13 -1.19
C CYS A 15 0.41 -11.98 -2.37
N PHE A 16 0.80 -10.76 -2.69
CA PHE A 16 1.69 -10.49 -3.82
C PHE A 16 3.13 -10.86 -3.47
N GLN A 17 3.79 -11.57 -4.38
CA GLN A 17 5.18 -11.96 -4.22
C GLN A 17 5.94 -11.89 -5.54
N ASP A 18 7.25 -11.71 -5.43
CA ASP A 18 8.18 -11.51 -6.54
C ASP A 18 9.54 -12.04 -6.08
N ALA A 19 10.50 -12.16 -7.01
CA ALA A 19 11.86 -12.57 -6.67
C ALA A 19 12.53 -11.64 -5.63
N ALA A 20 12.10 -10.38 -5.57
CA ALA A 20 12.62 -9.39 -4.61
C ALA A 20 11.99 -9.49 -3.22
N GLY A 21 10.98 -10.35 -3.00
CA GLY A 21 10.30 -10.50 -1.73
C GLY A 21 8.79 -10.51 -1.88
N CYS A 22 8.09 -10.17 -0.80
CA CYS A 22 6.63 -10.11 -0.77
C CYS A 22 6.16 -8.72 -0.37
N MET A 23 4.91 -8.41 -0.69
CA MET A 23 4.21 -7.24 -0.17
C MET A 23 3.30 -7.59 1.00
N GLY A 24 2.92 -8.87 1.15
CA GLY A 24 1.93 -9.31 2.09
C GLY A 24 0.51 -9.26 1.52
N PHE A 25 -0.46 -9.48 2.40
CA PHE A 25 -1.88 -9.37 2.05
C PHE A 25 -2.31 -7.91 2.12
N HIS A 26 -2.97 -7.43 1.08
CA HIS A 26 -3.48 -6.06 1.03
C HIS A 26 -4.92 -6.01 1.55
N TYR A 27 -5.18 -5.02 2.40
CA TYR A 27 -6.54 -4.62 2.78
C TYR A 27 -6.72 -3.19 2.32
N ALA A 28 -7.67 -2.96 1.43
CA ALA A 28 -7.87 -1.68 0.78
C ALA A 28 -9.12 -0.98 1.29
N ASN A 29 -9.04 0.34 1.45
CA ASN A 29 -10.18 1.18 1.75
C ASN A 29 -10.63 1.88 0.46
N ALA A 30 -11.69 1.38 -0.15
CA ALA A 30 -12.16 1.87 -1.45
C ALA A 30 -12.55 3.35 -1.41
N GLU A 31 -13.13 3.80 -0.32
CA GLU A 31 -13.51 5.21 -0.16
C GLU A 31 -12.29 6.12 -0.16
N LEU A 32 -11.23 5.74 0.57
CA LEU A 32 -9.98 6.49 0.56
C LEU A 32 -9.29 6.45 -0.81
N MET A 33 -9.35 5.32 -1.51
CA MET A 33 -8.74 5.20 -2.83
C MET A 33 -9.37 6.13 -3.86
N GLU A 34 -10.65 6.39 -3.75
CA GLU A 34 -11.38 7.30 -4.64
C GLU A 34 -11.12 8.77 -4.32
N ASP A 35 -10.66 9.06 -3.12
CA ASP A 35 -10.30 10.42 -2.70
C ASP A 35 -8.91 10.75 -3.25
N PRO A 36 -8.77 11.83 -4.04
CA PRO A 36 -7.45 12.21 -4.59
C PRO A 36 -6.49 12.80 -3.58
N ALA A 37 -6.88 12.95 -2.32
CA ALA A 37 -6.00 13.45 -1.27
C ALA A 37 -5.02 12.38 -0.82
N VAL A 38 -3.83 12.79 -0.41
CA VAL A 38 -2.80 11.93 0.17
C VAL A 38 -2.57 12.39 1.60
N ASP A 39 -2.97 11.56 2.56
CA ASP A 39 -2.92 11.88 3.99
C ASP A 39 -2.13 10.80 4.72
N PRO A 40 -1.00 11.13 5.39
CA PRO A 40 -0.20 10.13 6.08
C PRO A 40 -0.94 9.41 7.21
N LEU A 41 -2.01 9.99 7.75
CA LEU A 41 -2.82 9.38 8.79
C LEU A 41 -3.87 8.42 8.25
N HIS A 42 -4.12 8.42 6.94
CA HIS A 42 -5.17 7.61 6.30
C HIS A 42 -4.62 6.90 5.08
N PRO A 43 -3.78 5.86 5.26
CA PRO A 43 -3.29 5.09 4.13
C PRO A 43 -4.42 4.36 3.43
N GLU A 44 -4.38 4.31 2.11
CA GLU A 44 -5.39 3.66 1.29
C GLU A 44 -5.38 2.14 1.46
N LEU A 45 -4.19 1.56 1.72
CA LEU A 45 -4.06 0.12 1.91
C LEU A 45 -3.20 -0.19 3.13
N LEU A 46 -3.53 -1.31 3.77
CA LEU A 46 -2.76 -1.88 4.87
C LEU A 46 -2.17 -3.21 4.40
N LEU A 47 -0.94 -3.51 4.85
CA LEU A 47 -0.20 -4.71 4.47
C LEU A 47 -0.05 -5.62 5.69
N TYR A 48 -0.52 -6.86 5.56
CA TYR A 48 -0.48 -7.85 6.64
C TYR A 48 0.34 -9.06 6.23
N GLU A 49 1.07 -9.62 7.20
CA GLU A 49 1.80 -10.89 7.03
C GLU A 49 1.14 -11.97 7.88
N GLU A 50 0.85 -13.13 7.28
CA GLU A 50 0.32 -14.26 8.01
C GLU A 50 1.42 -14.88 8.89
N GLN A 51 1.09 -15.13 10.15
CA GLN A 51 1.99 -15.74 11.11
C GLN A 51 1.82 -17.25 11.12
N GLN A 52 2.75 -17.96 11.79
CA GLN A 52 2.71 -19.43 11.85
C GLN A 52 1.44 -19.97 12.52
N ASP A 53 0.87 -19.22 13.44
CA ASP A 53 -0.37 -19.62 14.13
C ASP A 53 -1.64 -19.27 13.36
N GLY A 54 -1.51 -18.77 12.13
CA GLY A 54 -2.64 -18.38 11.29
C GLY A 54 -3.16 -16.98 11.52
N SER A 55 -2.69 -16.28 12.53
CA SER A 55 -3.02 -14.86 12.73
C SER A 55 -2.30 -14.00 11.70
N VAL A 56 -2.72 -12.74 11.57
CA VAL A 56 -2.06 -11.78 10.69
C VAL A 56 -1.51 -10.63 11.49
N ARG A 57 -0.37 -10.10 11.06
CA ARG A 57 0.32 -8.98 11.69
C ARG A 57 0.47 -7.85 10.69
N LEU A 58 0.13 -6.63 11.11
CA LEU A 58 0.34 -5.45 10.30
C LEU A 58 1.84 -5.19 10.16
N VAL A 59 2.34 -5.13 8.93
CA VAL A 59 3.77 -4.95 8.64
C VAL A 59 4.07 -3.69 7.86
N GLY A 60 3.10 -3.16 7.13
CA GLY A 60 3.31 -1.95 6.35
C GLY A 60 2.02 -1.29 5.91
N VAL A 61 2.17 -0.18 5.22
CA VAL A 61 1.06 0.54 4.62
C VAL A 61 1.41 0.93 3.19
N GLU A 62 0.39 1.18 2.40
CA GLU A 62 0.55 1.69 1.05
C GLU A 62 -0.36 2.91 0.88
N TYR A 63 0.23 3.98 0.36
CA TYR A 63 -0.51 5.18 -0.04
C TYR A 63 -0.72 5.09 -1.55
N LEU A 64 -1.95 5.38 -1.98
CA LEU A 64 -2.33 5.21 -3.37
C LEU A 64 -3.30 6.31 -3.78
N THR A 65 -3.07 6.90 -4.95
CA THR A 65 -4.03 7.82 -5.57
C THR A 65 -4.04 7.59 -7.07
N PHE A 66 -5.23 7.59 -7.67
CA PHE A 66 -5.33 7.43 -9.11
C PHE A 66 -4.80 8.66 -9.82
N GLN A 67 -4.02 8.43 -10.89
CA GLN A 67 -3.33 9.50 -11.61
C GLN A 67 -4.30 10.55 -12.13
N ALA A 68 -5.38 10.14 -12.78
CA ALA A 68 -6.35 11.06 -13.34
C ALA A 68 -7.00 11.92 -12.25
N ALA A 69 -7.45 11.31 -11.16
CA ALA A 69 -8.08 12.03 -10.06
C ALA A 69 -7.12 13.00 -9.38
N TRP A 70 -5.86 12.59 -9.20
CA TRP A 70 -4.82 13.44 -8.61
C TRP A 70 -4.63 14.73 -9.41
N HIS A 71 -4.51 14.61 -10.73
CA HIS A 71 -4.29 15.78 -11.58
C HIS A 71 -5.56 16.59 -11.79
N GLU A 72 -6.74 15.96 -11.83
CA GLU A 72 -8.01 16.66 -11.91
C GLU A 72 -8.29 17.50 -10.66
N ALA A 73 -7.75 17.13 -9.52
CA ALA A 73 -7.86 17.90 -8.29
C ALA A 73 -6.96 19.15 -8.27
N GLY A 74 -6.20 19.38 -9.34
CA GLY A 74 -5.34 20.56 -9.49
C GLY A 74 -3.88 20.32 -9.14
N ASN A 75 -3.49 19.09 -8.82
CA ASN A 75 -2.11 18.78 -8.47
C ASN A 75 -1.25 18.63 -9.72
N ARG A 76 -0.04 19.19 -9.67
CA ARG A 76 0.96 19.04 -10.71
C ARG A 76 2.11 18.18 -10.17
N GLY A 77 2.71 17.37 -11.01
CA GLY A 77 3.81 16.51 -10.59
C GLY A 77 3.34 15.34 -9.72
N LEU A 78 4.29 14.62 -9.14
CA LEU A 78 4.03 13.41 -8.37
C LEU A 78 3.61 13.75 -6.94
N PRO A 79 2.73 12.92 -6.32
CA PRO A 79 2.50 13.01 -4.88
C PRO A 79 3.80 12.72 -4.13
N LYS A 80 3.90 13.26 -2.91
CA LYS A 80 5.05 13.05 -2.03
C LYS A 80 4.58 12.88 -0.60
N LEU A 81 5.21 11.95 0.13
CA LEU A 81 5.09 11.81 1.58
C LEU A 81 6.45 11.44 2.15
N PHE A 82 6.75 11.89 3.35
CA PHE A 82 7.99 11.53 4.05
C PHE A 82 9.25 11.84 3.24
N GLY A 83 9.22 12.88 2.42
CA GLY A 83 10.34 13.22 1.53
C GLY A 83 10.49 12.29 0.32
N GLN A 84 9.53 11.39 0.09
CA GLN A 84 9.58 10.40 -0.99
C GLN A 84 8.55 10.74 -2.06
N ARG A 85 8.95 10.62 -3.33
CA ARG A 85 8.02 10.72 -4.46
C ARG A 85 7.33 9.38 -4.65
N PHE A 86 6.03 9.43 -4.93
CA PHE A 86 5.30 8.26 -5.38
C PHE A 86 5.79 7.85 -6.75
N HIS A 87 5.62 6.59 -7.10
CA HIS A 87 5.89 6.12 -8.46
C HIS A 87 4.59 5.66 -9.13
N LEU A 88 4.62 5.61 -10.45
CA LEU A 88 3.47 5.29 -11.28
C LEU A 88 3.41 3.80 -11.57
N ASN A 89 2.23 3.19 -11.40
CA ASN A 89 1.95 1.83 -11.86
C ASN A 89 0.81 1.89 -12.88
N THR A 90 1.01 1.25 -14.04
CA THR A 90 0.05 1.29 -15.14
C THR A 90 -0.53 -0.08 -15.49
N THR A 91 -0.15 -1.14 -14.77
CA THR A 91 -0.47 -2.51 -15.17
C THR A 91 -1.32 -3.28 -14.18
N LEU A 92 -1.26 -2.96 -12.88
CA LEU A 92 -1.90 -3.76 -11.85
C LEU A 92 -3.42 -3.55 -11.78
N LEU A 93 -3.89 -2.32 -11.99
CA LEU A 93 -5.30 -1.97 -11.97
C LEU A 93 -5.75 -1.51 -13.36
N ASP A 94 -7.06 -1.30 -13.52
CA ASP A 94 -7.65 -0.89 -14.79
C ASP A 94 -7.35 0.57 -15.16
N GLN A 95 -6.81 1.35 -14.23
CA GLN A 95 -6.34 2.71 -14.51
C GLN A 95 -5.01 2.98 -13.81
N PRO A 96 -4.19 3.89 -14.35
CA PRO A 96 -2.90 4.23 -13.74
C PRO A 96 -3.06 4.85 -12.36
N PHE A 97 -2.13 4.53 -11.45
CA PHE A 97 -2.15 5.07 -10.10
C PHE A 97 -0.73 5.33 -9.61
N TYR A 98 -0.62 6.30 -8.71
CA TYR A 98 0.60 6.59 -7.97
C TYR A 98 0.59 5.85 -6.64
N LEU A 99 1.73 5.33 -6.21
CA LEU A 99 1.82 4.57 -4.96
C LEU A 99 3.13 4.79 -4.24
N LEU A 100 3.08 4.58 -2.93
CA LEU A 100 4.25 4.56 -2.06
C LEU A 100 4.01 3.53 -0.95
N HIS A 101 4.92 2.54 -0.85
CA HIS A 101 4.93 1.58 0.27
C HIS A 101 5.76 2.13 1.41
N VAL A 102 5.35 1.84 2.65
CA VAL A 102 6.13 2.15 3.86
C VAL A 102 6.11 0.94 4.78
N TRP A 103 7.29 0.55 5.29
CA TRP A 103 7.49 -0.62 6.15
C TRP A 103 7.90 -0.21 7.57
N PRO A 104 6.99 0.34 8.40
CA PRO A 104 7.38 0.81 9.74
C PRO A 104 7.52 -0.31 10.76
N TRP A 105 6.88 -1.47 10.54
CA TRP A 105 6.79 -2.54 11.53
C TRP A 105 7.48 -3.83 11.13
N LYS A 106 7.99 -3.91 9.92
CA LYS A 106 8.79 -5.05 9.45
C LYS A 106 9.96 -4.49 8.65
N HIS A 107 11.16 -4.56 9.23
CA HIS A 107 12.35 -4.02 8.57
C HIS A 107 12.49 -4.55 7.14
N ASN A 108 12.66 -3.64 6.21
CA ASN A 108 12.94 -3.98 4.82
C ASN A 108 14.41 -3.68 4.52
N PRO A 109 15.27 -4.70 4.36
CA PRO A 109 16.69 -4.47 4.12
C PRO A 109 16.99 -3.79 2.78
N THR A 110 16.05 -3.78 1.83
CA THR A 110 16.21 -3.08 0.55
C THR A 110 15.80 -1.61 0.63
N GLY A 111 15.14 -1.18 1.70
CA GLY A 111 14.72 0.19 1.93
C GLY A 111 13.31 0.29 2.50
N ARG A 112 13.11 1.27 3.39
CA ARG A 112 11.81 1.47 4.07
C ARG A 112 10.67 1.74 3.09
N PHE A 113 10.96 2.31 1.92
CA PHE A 113 9.96 2.73 0.95
C PHE A 113 9.97 1.88 -0.32
N MET A 114 10.68 0.77 -0.33
CA MET A 114 10.69 -0.15 -1.48
C MET A 114 9.43 -1.01 -1.46
N ASP A 115 8.92 -1.35 -2.65
CA ASP A 115 7.65 -2.07 -2.78
C ASP A 115 7.70 -3.48 -2.21
N TRP A 116 8.83 -4.18 -2.39
CA TRP A 116 8.99 -5.57 -2.01
C TRP A 116 9.86 -5.69 -0.78
N ASN A 117 9.45 -6.56 0.14
CA ASN A 117 10.22 -6.79 1.36
C ASN A 117 10.62 -8.27 1.42
N PRO A 118 11.95 -8.58 1.30
CA PRO A 118 12.41 -9.98 1.32
C PRO A 118 12.19 -10.67 2.66
N ARG A 119 11.89 -9.94 3.72
CA ARG A 119 11.59 -10.51 5.03
C ARG A 119 10.12 -10.81 5.26
N VAL A 120 9.25 -10.40 4.34
CA VAL A 120 7.82 -10.71 4.37
C VAL A 120 7.58 -11.96 3.54
N SER A 121 6.77 -12.88 4.05
CA SER A 121 6.44 -14.13 3.36
C SER A 121 4.95 -14.23 3.07
N CYS A 122 4.62 -14.87 1.95
CA CYS A 122 3.28 -15.31 1.60
C CYS A 122 3.20 -16.80 1.91
N ARG A 123 2.66 -17.13 3.05
CA ARG A 123 2.57 -18.54 3.48
C ARG A 123 1.38 -19.26 2.86
#